data_266a6095924cfad46dc9469f904d9d46
#
_entry.id   266a6095924cfad46dc9469f904d9d46
#
_cell.length_a   1.000
_cell.length_b   1.000
_cell.length_c   1.000
_cell.angle_alpha   90.00
_cell.angle_beta   90.00
_cell.angle_gamma   90.00
#
_symmetry.space_group_name_H-M   'P 1'
#
loop_
_entity.id
_entity.type
_entity.pdbx_description
1 polymer ?
#
loop_
_entity_poly.entity_id
_entity_poly.type
_entity_poly.pdbx_seq_one_letter_code
_entity_poly.pdbx_strand_id
1 'polypeptide(L)'
;VTGPATGPLAGGPPRTWRDSAGAWLGLGAAPGALVLGAQIGGRHDGHLPAQVLVAGGAMMALLLAVQGRLGLRAPAGEDATLSELTPRYLPSLADRAVTVLLAMAMVGWFGFNVGLGGGAAAALLGLPEPVGILLLGVPVTGVLLAGTGRWNAVAVAATLSAITLIAIVAVRLPPPEPVLTTGYDGSGRFAADVAGYLGYVAVFAVRAPDFTVGLGRRRDLGWCVALLVGAALAASTVGAGLAAASGSADVVAVLAGPGGLPVANLFVAASVVAPTLTTMHSGALAVRRLAVRRFGPVPQRAAVLAIAVPGLALAFFRVDRLMLAWLSLLAAVLPALIVPMAVEAARRRRGRAPRP
;
A
#
# COMPACT_ATOMS: atom_id res chain seq x y z
N VAL A 1 -24.24 3.09 -5.78
CA VAL A 1 -22.85 2.66 -6.04
C VAL A 1 -21.95 3.70 -5.42
N THR A 2 -21.71 3.61 -4.11
CA THR A 2 -20.70 4.43 -3.44
C THR A 2 -19.38 3.63 -3.48
N GLY A 3 -18.62 3.84 -4.56
CA GLY A 3 -17.19 3.56 -4.57
C GLY A 3 -16.50 4.40 -3.48
N PRO A 4 -15.19 4.18 -3.19
CA PRO A 4 -14.48 4.94 -2.18
C PRO A 4 -14.67 6.43 -2.48
N ALA A 5 -15.45 7.09 -1.62
CA ALA A 5 -15.78 8.50 -1.58
C ALA A 5 -15.81 9.20 -2.96
N THR A 6 -16.94 9.14 -3.65
CA THR A 6 -17.38 10.30 -4.42
C THR A 6 -17.25 11.48 -3.48
N GLY A 7 -16.51 12.52 -3.88
CA GLY A 7 -16.13 13.64 -3.04
C GLY A 7 -17.25 14.12 -2.12
N PRO A 8 -16.94 14.67 -0.94
CA PRO A 8 -17.94 15.07 0.01
C PRO A 8 -18.93 15.99 -0.70
N LEU A 9 -20.20 15.65 -0.57
CA LEU A 9 -21.26 16.58 -0.95
C LEU A 9 -20.94 17.90 -0.21
N ALA A 10 -20.70 18.95 -0.94
CA ALA A 10 -20.40 20.26 -0.38
C ALA A 10 -21.46 20.60 0.66
N GLY A 11 -21.10 20.64 1.97
CA GLY A 11 -22.02 20.95 3.07
C GLY A 11 -22.25 19.83 4.10
N GLY A 12 -21.75 18.62 3.90
CA GLY A 12 -21.83 17.54 4.92
C GLY A 12 -21.00 17.83 6.18
N PRO A 13 -21.27 17.14 7.32
CA PRO A 13 -20.43 17.26 8.52
C PRO A 13 -18.98 16.80 8.21
N PRO A 14 -17.96 17.39 8.89
CA PRO A 14 -16.59 16.99 8.70
C PRO A 14 -16.38 15.52 9.11
N ARG A 15 -15.66 14.78 8.28
CA ARG A 15 -15.22 13.42 8.62
C ARG A 15 -14.19 13.46 9.73
N THR A 16 -14.16 12.41 10.53
CA THR A 16 -13.18 12.20 11.59
C THR A 16 -12.22 11.06 11.20
N TRP A 17 -11.13 10.90 11.94
CA TRP A 17 -10.22 9.78 11.74
C TRP A 17 -10.91 8.42 11.82
N ARG A 18 -11.97 8.28 12.65
CA ARG A 18 -12.74 7.03 12.81
C ARG A 18 -13.42 6.58 11.52
N ASP A 19 -13.88 7.53 10.71
CA ASP A 19 -14.53 7.27 9.43
C ASP A 19 -13.53 6.75 8.36
N SER A 20 -12.25 6.96 8.60
CA SER A 20 -11.16 6.56 7.69
C SER A 20 -10.26 5.48 8.27
N ALA A 21 -10.36 5.18 9.56
CA ALA A 21 -9.45 4.29 10.30
C ALA A 21 -9.29 2.91 9.65
N GLY A 22 -10.38 2.32 9.17
CA GLY A 22 -10.35 0.99 8.54
C GLY A 22 -9.46 0.94 7.29
N ALA A 23 -9.50 1.97 6.45
CA ALA A 23 -8.67 2.03 5.25
C ALA A 23 -7.18 2.18 5.59
N TRP A 24 -6.85 3.05 6.55
CA TRP A 24 -5.47 3.28 6.98
C TRP A 24 -4.89 2.08 7.72
N LEU A 25 -5.66 1.48 8.65
CA LEU A 25 -5.26 0.27 9.36
C LEU A 25 -5.10 -0.91 8.41
N GLY A 26 -6.04 -1.10 7.48
CA GLY A 26 -6.00 -2.20 6.51
C GLY A 26 -4.81 -2.14 5.58
N LEU A 27 -4.37 -0.93 5.20
CA LEU A 27 -3.15 -0.75 4.40
C LEU A 27 -1.89 -1.00 5.23
N GLY A 28 -1.85 -0.51 6.48
CA GLY A 28 -0.71 -0.73 7.37
C GLY A 28 -0.54 -2.21 7.73
N ALA A 29 -1.63 -2.91 8.03
CA ALA A 29 -1.62 -4.32 8.37
C ALA A 29 -1.58 -5.26 7.16
N ALA A 30 -1.60 -4.74 5.93
CA ALA A 30 -1.57 -5.59 4.73
C ALA A 30 -0.36 -6.52 4.73
N PRO A 31 -0.47 -7.75 4.19
CA PRO A 31 0.59 -8.76 4.28
C PRO A 31 1.89 -8.34 3.60
N GLY A 32 1.86 -7.33 2.74
CA GLY A 32 3.06 -6.69 2.20
C GLY A 32 4.00 -6.13 3.27
N ALA A 33 3.47 -5.60 4.39
CA ALA A 33 4.32 -5.13 5.50
C ALA A 33 5.03 -6.29 6.22
N LEU A 34 4.35 -7.42 6.38
CA LEU A 34 4.94 -8.64 6.95
C LEU A 34 6.04 -9.20 6.01
N VAL A 35 5.77 -9.25 4.69
CA VAL A 35 6.78 -9.67 3.68
C VAL A 35 7.97 -8.70 3.67
N LEU A 36 7.74 -7.38 3.76
CA LEU A 36 8.80 -6.39 3.85
C LEU A 36 9.72 -6.67 5.05
N GLY A 37 9.12 -6.89 6.22
CA GLY A 37 9.87 -7.21 7.43
C GLY A 37 10.65 -8.53 7.31
N ALA A 38 10.04 -9.57 6.74
CA ALA A 38 10.72 -10.85 6.50
C ALA A 38 11.91 -10.70 5.55
N GLN A 39 11.77 -9.91 4.47
CA GLN A 39 12.86 -9.69 3.53
C GLN A 39 14.00 -8.82 4.10
N ILE A 40 13.67 -7.80 4.93
CA ILE A 40 14.71 -7.03 5.65
C ILE A 40 15.38 -7.94 6.68
N GLY A 41 14.61 -8.62 7.54
CA GLY A 41 15.13 -9.55 8.53
C GLY A 41 16.02 -10.63 7.93
N GLY A 42 15.63 -11.23 6.81
CA GLY A 42 16.44 -12.21 6.09
C GLY A 42 17.78 -11.69 5.55
N ARG A 43 17.93 -10.36 5.38
CA ARG A 43 19.20 -9.71 5.02
C ARG A 43 20.12 -9.45 6.22
N HIS A 44 19.57 -9.49 7.42
CA HIS A 44 20.24 -9.20 8.69
C HIS A 44 20.16 -10.40 9.64
N ASP A 45 20.28 -11.61 9.11
CA ASP A 45 20.31 -12.89 9.86
C ASP A 45 19.14 -13.04 10.85
N GLY A 46 17.94 -12.62 10.44
CA GLY A 46 16.73 -12.66 11.25
C GLY A 46 16.51 -11.42 12.13
N HIS A 47 17.42 -10.47 12.12
CA HIS A 47 17.29 -9.25 12.93
C HIS A 47 16.71 -8.09 12.12
N LEU A 48 16.03 -7.18 12.82
CA LEU A 48 15.53 -5.92 12.28
C LEU A 48 16.21 -4.76 13.02
N PRO A 49 17.12 -4.03 12.36
CA PRO A 49 17.79 -2.92 13.02
C PRO A 49 16.78 -1.83 13.41
N ALA A 50 16.76 -1.47 14.69
CA ALA A 50 15.83 -0.47 15.22
C ALA A 50 15.95 0.88 14.52
N GLN A 51 17.16 1.26 14.09
CA GLN A 51 17.42 2.48 13.34
C GLN A 51 16.69 2.48 11.99
N VAL A 52 16.63 1.34 11.27
CA VAL A 52 15.89 1.19 10.00
C VAL A 52 14.41 1.33 10.26
N LEU A 53 13.90 0.67 11.31
CA LEU A 53 12.48 0.72 11.69
C LEU A 53 12.05 2.15 12.04
N VAL A 54 12.83 2.85 12.85
CA VAL A 54 12.54 4.24 13.27
C VAL A 54 12.65 5.20 12.09
N ALA A 55 13.73 5.13 11.30
CA ALA A 55 13.92 6.00 10.15
C ALA A 55 12.84 5.74 9.08
N GLY A 56 12.57 4.47 8.77
CA GLY A 56 11.53 4.07 7.83
C GLY A 56 10.15 4.56 8.28
N GLY A 57 9.79 4.33 9.55
CA GLY A 57 8.54 4.80 10.13
C GLY A 57 8.39 6.32 10.10
N ALA A 58 9.45 7.06 10.46
CA ALA A 58 9.45 8.52 10.41
C ALA A 58 9.26 9.05 8.98
N MET A 59 9.95 8.45 8.00
CA MET A 59 9.81 8.84 6.59
C MET A 59 8.43 8.50 6.03
N MET A 60 7.88 7.34 6.36
CA MET A 60 6.49 6.99 6.03
C MET A 60 5.52 8.04 6.58
N ALA A 61 5.63 8.35 7.88
CA ALA A 61 4.77 9.34 8.53
C ALA A 61 4.90 10.72 7.89
N LEU A 62 6.12 11.14 7.55
CA LEU A 62 6.38 12.42 6.89
C LEU A 62 5.70 12.52 5.53
N LEU A 63 5.90 11.52 4.66
CA LEU A 63 5.29 11.51 3.32
C LEU A 63 3.76 11.54 3.39
N LEU A 64 3.18 10.69 4.24
CA LEU A 64 1.73 10.61 4.44
C LEU A 64 1.16 11.91 5.01
N ALA A 65 1.82 12.51 6.00
CA ALA A 65 1.38 13.75 6.61
C ALA A 65 1.49 14.94 5.65
N VAL A 66 2.61 15.05 4.91
CA VAL A 66 2.84 16.15 3.96
C VAL A 66 1.79 16.15 2.86
N GLN A 67 1.59 15.01 2.22
CA GLN A 67 0.66 14.91 1.09
C GLN A 67 -0.79 14.85 1.57
N GLY A 68 -1.08 14.12 2.66
CA GLY A 68 -2.43 14.01 3.22
C GLY A 68 -3.00 15.34 3.71
N ARG A 69 -2.14 16.30 4.10
CA ARG A 69 -2.60 17.66 4.47
C ARG A 69 -3.29 18.40 3.33
N LEU A 70 -2.99 18.07 2.08
CA LEU A 70 -3.63 18.73 0.94
C LEU A 70 -5.11 18.34 0.81
N GLY A 71 -5.47 17.10 1.16
CA GLY A 71 -6.86 16.64 1.11
C GLY A 71 -7.73 17.11 2.28
N LEU A 72 -7.16 17.62 3.38
CA LEU A 72 -7.95 18.07 4.52
C LEU A 72 -8.92 19.19 4.13
N ARG A 73 -10.05 19.25 4.82
CA ARG A 73 -11.05 20.31 4.64
C ARG A 73 -10.46 21.69 4.95
N ALA A 74 -10.88 22.69 4.21
CA ALA A 74 -10.50 24.09 4.45
C ALA A 74 -10.89 24.54 5.88
N PRO A 75 -10.09 25.34 6.57
CA PRO A 75 -8.84 25.96 6.13
C PRO A 75 -7.57 25.10 6.35
N ALA A 76 -7.70 23.87 6.86
CA ALA A 76 -6.56 23.00 7.18
C ALA A 76 -5.85 22.46 5.92
N GLY A 77 -6.60 22.28 4.82
CA GLY A 77 -6.16 21.76 3.52
C GLY A 77 -6.86 22.45 2.35
N GLU A 78 -6.93 21.75 1.23
CA GLU A 78 -7.55 22.24 -0.03
C GLU A 78 -8.91 21.58 -0.30
N ASP A 79 -9.32 20.61 0.53
CA ASP A 79 -10.55 19.80 0.38
C ASP A 79 -10.70 19.20 -1.02
N ALA A 80 -9.62 18.65 -1.54
CA ALA A 80 -9.53 18.17 -2.91
C ALA A 80 -8.80 16.82 -3.01
N THR A 81 -9.21 16.03 -4.00
CA THR A 81 -8.59 14.76 -4.34
C THR A 81 -7.27 14.96 -5.11
N LEU A 82 -6.44 13.92 -5.21
CA LEU A 82 -5.21 13.97 -5.99
C LEU A 82 -5.49 14.40 -7.44
N SER A 83 -6.58 13.90 -8.03
CA SER A 83 -6.94 14.20 -9.41
C SER A 83 -7.27 15.68 -9.65
N GLU A 84 -7.71 16.40 -8.63
CA GLU A 84 -7.98 17.82 -8.66
C GLU A 84 -6.75 18.66 -8.32
N LEU A 85 -5.87 18.12 -7.46
CA LEU A 85 -4.66 18.80 -7.01
C LEU A 85 -3.55 18.79 -8.07
N THR A 86 -3.34 17.65 -8.75
CA THR A 86 -2.21 17.54 -9.70
C THR A 86 -2.23 18.59 -10.80
N PRO A 87 -3.37 18.89 -11.50
CA PRO A 87 -3.37 19.94 -12.50
C PRO A 87 -3.28 21.36 -11.93
N ARG A 88 -3.56 21.54 -10.62
CA ARG A 88 -3.41 22.86 -9.95
C ARG A 88 -1.97 23.16 -9.56
N TYR A 89 -1.19 22.11 -9.24
CA TYR A 89 0.15 22.26 -8.66
C TYR A 89 1.28 21.86 -9.60
N LEU A 90 0.99 21.07 -10.62
CA LEU A 90 1.99 20.55 -11.53
C LEU A 90 1.73 21.02 -12.98
N PRO A 91 2.79 21.28 -13.74
CA PRO A 91 2.65 21.50 -15.18
C PRO A 91 2.11 20.23 -15.86
N SER A 92 1.49 20.41 -17.03
CA SER A 92 0.77 19.33 -17.74
C SER A 92 1.59 18.08 -18.01
N LEU A 93 2.89 18.22 -18.26
CA LEU A 93 3.81 17.07 -18.45
C LEU A 93 4.00 16.30 -17.14
N ALA A 94 4.20 17.00 -16.01
CA ALA A 94 4.38 16.38 -14.72
C ALA A 94 3.06 15.70 -14.24
N ASP A 95 1.89 16.30 -14.46
CA ASP A 95 0.58 15.68 -14.19
C ASP A 95 0.38 14.38 -14.98
N ARG A 96 0.82 14.34 -16.25
CA ARG A 96 0.81 13.11 -17.04
C ARG A 96 1.77 12.08 -16.49
N ALA A 97 2.99 12.48 -16.15
CA ALA A 97 4.00 11.58 -15.57
C ALA A 97 3.49 10.96 -14.26
N VAL A 98 2.91 11.74 -13.37
CA VAL A 98 2.27 11.23 -12.14
C VAL A 98 1.24 10.15 -12.46
N THR A 99 0.35 10.43 -13.44
CA THR A 99 -0.73 9.49 -13.79
C THR A 99 -0.19 8.19 -14.39
N VAL A 100 0.84 8.26 -15.26
CA VAL A 100 1.52 7.08 -15.84
C VAL A 100 2.20 6.27 -14.75
N LEU A 101 2.98 6.92 -13.89
CA LEU A 101 3.72 6.25 -12.81
C LEU A 101 2.77 5.59 -11.81
N LEU A 102 1.64 6.23 -11.50
CA LEU A 102 0.60 5.61 -10.68
C LEU A 102 -0.01 4.39 -11.36
N ALA A 103 -0.33 4.45 -12.65
CA ALA A 103 -0.85 3.30 -13.37
C ALA A 103 0.13 2.12 -13.36
N MET A 104 1.42 2.38 -13.62
CA MET A 104 2.49 1.36 -13.56
C MET A 104 2.64 0.78 -12.14
N ALA A 105 2.64 1.64 -11.13
CA ALA A 105 2.71 1.21 -9.74
C ALA A 105 1.50 0.34 -9.35
N MET A 106 0.30 0.64 -9.88
CA MET A 106 -0.89 -0.19 -9.63
C MET A 106 -0.78 -1.55 -10.32
N VAL A 107 -0.20 -1.65 -11.51
CA VAL A 107 0.12 -2.93 -12.17
C VAL A 107 1.05 -3.76 -11.29
N GLY A 108 2.14 -3.16 -10.78
CA GLY A 108 3.08 -3.86 -9.91
C GLY A 108 2.46 -4.33 -8.60
N TRP A 109 1.70 -3.47 -7.91
CA TRP A 109 0.99 -3.83 -6.68
C TRP A 109 -0.10 -4.89 -6.91
N PHE A 110 -0.79 -4.86 -8.04
CA PHE A 110 -1.73 -5.93 -8.40
C PHE A 110 -0.98 -7.26 -8.58
N GLY A 111 0.12 -7.25 -9.35
CA GLY A 111 0.96 -8.43 -9.54
C GLY A 111 1.53 -8.97 -8.23
N PHE A 112 2.02 -8.09 -7.35
CA PHE A 112 2.49 -8.45 -6.01
C PHE A 112 1.40 -9.14 -5.19
N ASN A 113 0.24 -8.50 -5.03
CA ASN A 113 -0.84 -9.04 -4.22
C ASN A 113 -1.37 -10.37 -4.76
N VAL A 114 -1.55 -10.48 -6.09
CA VAL A 114 -2.03 -11.72 -6.72
C VAL A 114 -0.96 -12.81 -6.68
N GLY A 115 0.32 -12.47 -6.84
CA GLY A 115 1.43 -13.43 -6.69
C GLY A 115 1.51 -13.99 -5.28
N LEU A 116 1.50 -13.12 -4.27
CA LEU A 116 1.55 -13.50 -2.87
C LEU A 116 0.32 -14.32 -2.44
N GLY A 117 -0.87 -13.78 -2.68
CA GLY A 117 -2.12 -14.44 -2.26
C GLY A 117 -2.43 -15.69 -3.07
N GLY A 118 -2.13 -15.70 -4.37
CA GLY A 118 -2.27 -16.87 -5.23
C GLY A 118 -1.28 -17.99 -4.86
N GLY A 119 -0.03 -17.63 -4.55
CA GLY A 119 0.95 -18.54 -4.00
C GLY A 119 0.48 -19.15 -2.67
N ALA A 120 -0.08 -18.34 -1.78
CA ALA A 120 -0.64 -18.80 -0.51
C ALA A 120 -1.84 -19.75 -0.71
N ALA A 121 -2.75 -19.42 -1.64
CA ALA A 121 -3.86 -20.30 -1.98
C ALA A 121 -3.38 -21.63 -2.59
N ALA A 122 -2.37 -21.61 -3.46
CA ALA A 122 -1.75 -22.79 -4.02
C ALA A 122 -1.13 -23.66 -2.94
N ALA A 123 -0.35 -23.08 -2.03
CA ALA A 123 0.29 -23.79 -0.92
C ALA A 123 -0.74 -24.43 0.03
N LEU A 124 -1.84 -23.71 0.32
CA LEU A 124 -2.92 -24.22 1.17
C LEU A 124 -3.64 -25.42 0.55
N LEU A 125 -3.87 -25.37 -0.79
CA LEU A 125 -4.67 -26.37 -1.51
C LEU A 125 -3.83 -27.49 -2.14
N GLY A 126 -2.50 -27.45 -2.01
CA GLY A 126 -1.60 -28.39 -2.68
C GLY A 126 -1.61 -28.28 -4.21
N LEU A 127 -1.86 -27.07 -4.74
CA LEU A 127 -1.95 -26.81 -6.17
C LEU A 127 -0.64 -26.21 -6.71
N PRO A 128 -0.37 -26.32 -8.02
CA PRO A 128 0.70 -25.56 -8.64
C PRO A 128 0.50 -24.04 -8.48
N GLU A 129 1.56 -23.29 -8.24
CA GLU A 129 1.50 -21.83 -8.04
C GLU A 129 0.73 -21.09 -9.16
N PRO A 130 0.92 -21.40 -10.45
CA PRO A 130 0.15 -20.75 -11.53
C PRO A 130 -1.36 -20.90 -11.38
N VAL A 131 -1.81 -22.06 -10.91
CA VAL A 131 -3.25 -22.33 -10.69
C VAL A 131 -3.77 -21.47 -9.54
N GLY A 132 -3.04 -21.36 -8.43
CA GLY A 132 -3.41 -20.48 -7.32
C GLY A 132 -3.46 -19.01 -7.71
N ILE A 133 -2.53 -18.55 -8.55
CA ILE A 133 -2.51 -17.19 -9.09
C ILE A 133 -3.78 -16.91 -9.91
N LEU A 134 -4.19 -17.84 -10.78
CA LEU A 134 -5.44 -17.71 -11.54
C LEU A 134 -6.67 -17.80 -10.64
N LEU A 135 -6.65 -18.71 -9.66
CA LEU A 135 -7.75 -18.88 -8.70
C LEU A 135 -8.04 -17.60 -7.90
N LEU A 136 -7.03 -16.80 -7.61
CA LEU A 136 -7.21 -15.50 -6.96
C LEU A 136 -7.44 -14.36 -7.97
N GLY A 137 -6.59 -14.26 -8.98
CA GLY A 137 -6.56 -13.10 -9.87
C GLY A 137 -7.78 -12.99 -10.78
N VAL A 138 -8.29 -14.11 -11.30
CA VAL A 138 -9.46 -14.10 -12.19
C VAL A 138 -10.74 -13.69 -11.46
N PRO A 139 -11.13 -14.27 -10.31
CA PRO A 139 -12.31 -13.83 -9.56
C PRO A 139 -12.23 -12.38 -9.11
N VAL A 140 -11.08 -11.92 -8.60
CA VAL A 140 -10.91 -10.52 -8.18
C VAL A 140 -11.09 -9.57 -9.36
N THR A 141 -10.56 -9.92 -10.53
CA THR A 141 -10.78 -9.15 -11.75
C THR A 141 -12.27 -9.17 -12.16
N GLY A 142 -12.91 -10.33 -12.09
CA GLY A 142 -14.34 -10.52 -12.38
C GLY A 142 -15.25 -9.67 -11.51
N VAL A 143 -14.96 -9.56 -10.22
CA VAL A 143 -15.68 -8.70 -9.27
C VAL A 143 -15.69 -7.24 -9.73
N LEU A 144 -14.56 -6.72 -10.22
CA LEU A 144 -14.47 -5.36 -10.73
C LEU A 144 -15.18 -5.17 -12.07
N LEU A 145 -15.13 -6.17 -12.94
CA LEU A 145 -15.85 -6.15 -14.22
C LEU A 145 -17.36 -6.20 -14.03
N ALA A 146 -17.83 -6.89 -12.98
CA ALA A 146 -19.25 -6.98 -12.62
C ALA A 146 -19.79 -5.74 -11.87
N GLY A 147 -18.91 -4.89 -11.32
CA GLY A 147 -19.32 -3.65 -10.67
C GLY A 147 -20.02 -3.85 -9.33
N THR A 148 -19.54 -4.75 -8.48
CA THR A 148 -20.18 -5.07 -7.18
C THR A 148 -20.04 -3.96 -6.14
N GLY A 149 -21.13 -3.70 -5.37
CA GLY A 149 -21.20 -2.63 -4.38
C GLY A 149 -20.79 -2.99 -2.93
N ARG A 150 -20.24 -4.19 -2.65
CA ARG A 150 -19.94 -4.64 -1.28
C ARG A 150 -18.49 -4.46 -0.84
N TRP A 151 -17.86 -3.39 -1.27
CA TRP A 151 -16.45 -3.12 -0.99
C TRP A 151 -16.11 -3.03 0.49
N ASN A 152 -16.98 -2.43 1.29
CA ASN A 152 -16.73 -2.26 2.73
C ASN A 152 -16.65 -3.60 3.47
N ALA A 153 -17.53 -4.54 3.17
CA ALA A 153 -17.48 -5.86 3.79
C ALA A 153 -16.20 -6.62 3.42
N VAL A 154 -15.80 -6.56 2.15
CA VAL A 154 -14.53 -7.17 1.67
C VAL A 154 -13.34 -6.50 2.33
N ALA A 155 -13.32 -5.18 2.45
CA ALA A 155 -12.23 -4.45 3.09
C ALA A 155 -12.11 -4.80 4.59
N VAL A 156 -13.23 -4.90 5.30
CA VAL A 156 -13.26 -5.32 6.71
C VAL A 156 -12.76 -6.76 6.85
N ALA A 157 -13.27 -7.69 6.05
CA ALA A 157 -12.84 -9.08 6.10
C ALA A 157 -11.35 -9.25 5.81
N ALA A 158 -10.83 -8.54 4.79
CA ALA A 158 -9.40 -8.58 4.47
C ALA A 158 -8.53 -7.96 5.58
N THR A 159 -8.97 -6.86 6.19
CA THR A 159 -8.25 -6.23 7.32
C THR A 159 -8.22 -7.15 8.53
N LEU A 160 -9.36 -7.77 8.88
CA LEU A 160 -9.42 -8.75 9.97
C LEU A 160 -8.52 -9.96 9.69
N SER A 161 -8.53 -10.46 8.45
CA SER A 161 -7.64 -11.55 8.03
C SER A 161 -6.17 -11.17 8.18
N ALA A 162 -5.79 -9.93 7.81
CA ALA A 162 -4.41 -9.45 7.96
C ALA A 162 -4.00 -9.36 9.45
N ILE A 163 -4.86 -8.80 10.30
CA ILE A 163 -4.59 -8.71 11.74
C ILE A 163 -4.49 -10.12 12.35
N THR A 164 -5.39 -11.02 11.98
CA THR A 164 -5.37 -12.42 12.43
C THR A 164 -4.10 -13.13 11.98
N LEU A 165 -3.66 -12.93 10.73
CA LEU A 165 -2.39 -13.46 10.23
C LEU A 165 -1.21 -13.01 11.10
N ILE A 166 -1.09 -11.69 11.32
CA ILE A 166 -0.02 -11.10 12.13
C ILE A 166 -0.03 -11.69 13.56
N ALA A 167 -1.21 -11.76 14.17
CA ALA A 167 -1.37 -12.31 15.52
C ALA A 167 -1.00 -13.81 15.59
N ILE A 168 -1.47 -14.61 14.61
CA ILE A 168 -1.15 -16.04 14.56
C ILE A 168 0.36 -16.24 14.39
N VAL A 169 1.00 -15.53 13.47
CA VAL A 169 2.45 -15.64 13.24
C VAL A 169 3.21 -15.24 14.50
N ALA A 170 2.87 -14.12 15.12
CA ALA A 170 3.54 -13.64 16.33
C ALA A 170 3.45 -14.63 17.51
N VAL A 171 2.31 -15.33 17.66
CA VAL A 171 2.08 -16.23 18.79
C VAL A 171 2.60 -17.64 18.53
N ARG A 172 2.48 -18.12 17.29
CA ARG A 172 2.75 -19.54 16.96
C ARG A 172 4.16 -19.79 16.41
N LEU A 173 4.81 -18.74 15.90
CA LEU A 173 6.15 -18.78 15.33
C LEU A 173 7.01 -17.68 15.97
N PRO A 174 7.18 -17.68 17.32
CA PRO A 174 7.99 -16.69 17.99
C PRO A 174 9.46 -16.85 17.57
N PRO A 175 10.19 -15.74 17.39
CA PRO A 175 11.61 -15.80 17.09
C PRO A 175 12.38 -16.38 18.31
N PRO A 176 13.51 -17.08 18.07
CA PRO A 176 14.32 -17.66 19.14
C PRO A 176 15.04 -16.59 19.98
N GLU A 177 15.27 -15.42 19.40
CA GLU A 177 15.96 -14.28 20.03
C GLU A 177 15.20 -12.97 19.77
N PRO A 178 15.49 -11.87 20.50
CA PRO A 178 14.91 -10.56 20.23
C PRO A 178 15.19 -10.11 18.79
N VAL A 179 14.12 -9.81 18.04
CA VAL A 179 14.21 -9.42 16.62
C VAL A 179 14.85 -8.04 16.46
N LEU A 180 14.55 -7.12 17.38
CA LEU A 180 15.06 -5.74 17.29
C LEU A 180 16.47 -5.66 17.84
N THR A 181 17.39 -5.15 17.02
CA THR A 181 18.77 -4.89 17.43
C THR A 181 19.07 -3.39 17.43
N THR A 182 19.92 -2.95 18.35
CA THR A 182 20.41 -1.56 18.41
C THR A 182 21.64 -1.31 17.55
N GLY A 183 22.33 -2.39 17.15
CA GLY A 183 23.50 -2.33 16.27
C GLY A 183 23.08 -2.33 14.80
N TYR A 184 23.68 -1.43 14.02
CA TYR A 184 23.69 -1.51 12.57
C TYR A 184 25.14 -1.71 12.13
N ASP A 185 25.40 -2.71 11.35
CA ASP A 185 26.77 -3.13 10.96
C ASP A 185 27.48 -2.15 10.00
N GLY A 186 26.93 -0.95 9.79
CA GLY A 186 27.50 0.08 8.90
C GLY A 186 27.46 -0.28 7.42
N SER A 187 26.77 -1.37 7.07
CA SER A 187 26.61 -1.77 5.68
C SER A 187 25.89 -0.70 4.88
N GLY A 188 26.25 -0.49 3.62
CA GLY A 188 25.58 0.44 2.71
C GLY A 188 24.10 0.11 2.43
N ARG A 189 23.53 -0.87 3.13
CA ARG A 189 22.14 -1.35 3.01
C ARG A 189 21.14 -0.47 3.75
N PHE A 190 21.57 0.35 4.72
CA PHE A 190 20.65 1.20 5.51
C PHE A 190 19.68 2.00 4.64
N ALA A 191 20.21 2.71 3.64
CA ALA A 191 19.40 3.51 2.72
C ALA A 191 18.43 2.64 1.92
N ALA A 192 18.84 1.45 1.49
CA ALA A 192 18.00 0.51 0.75
C ALA A 192 16.87 -0.06 1.63
N ASP A 193 17.16 -0.38 2.89
CA ASP A 193 16.15 -0.90 3.82
C ASP A 193 15.14 0.18 4.21
N VAL A 194 15.61 1.41 4.48
CA VAL A 194 14.71 2.58 4.67
C VAL A 194 13.90 2.86 3.41
N ALA A 195 14.50 2.75 2.21
CA ALA A 195 13.79 2.87 0.94
C ALA A 195 12.68 1.81 0.78
N GLY A 196 12.85 0.62 1.35
CA GLY A 196 11.79 -0.39 1.41
C GLY A 196 10.52 0.16 2.09
N TYR A 197 10.65 0.81 3.24
CA TYR A 197 9.53 1.45 3.95
C TYR A 197 8.92 2.62 3.17
N LEU A 198 9.77 3.47 2.57
CA LEU A 198 9.29 4.56 1.72
C LEU A 198 8.50 4.02 0.52
N GLY A 199 9.03 3.02 -0.16
CA GLY A 199 8.37 2.39 -1.30
C GLY A 199 7.04 1.73 -0.94
N TYR A 200 6.97 1.11 0.25
CA TYR A 200 5.75 0.50 0.76
C TYR A 200 4.58 1.47 0.80
N VAL A 201 4.80 2.69 1.31
CA VAL A 201 3.74 3.71 1.38
C VAL A 201 3.69 4.64 0.19
N ALA A 202 4.69 4.64 -0.70
CA ALA A 202 4.88 5.67 -1.72
C ALA A 202 3.63 5.93 -2.57
N VAL A 203 2.98 4.87 -3.06
CA VAL A 203 1.75 4.97 -3.86
C VAL A 203 0.60 5.54 -3.02
N PHE A 204 0.44 5.06 -1.79
CA PHE A 204 -0.60 5.52 -0.90
C PHE A 204 -0.33 6.96 -0.44
N ALA A 205 0.93 7.32 -0.20
CA ALA A 205 1.32 8.67 0.15
C ALA A 205 0.99 9.67 -0.97
N VAL A 206 1.32 9.37 -2.23
CA VAL A 206 0.92 10.22 -3.37
C VAL A 206 -0.60 10.40 -3.41
N ARG A 207 -1.36 9.36 -3.12
CA ARG A 207 -2.83 9.35 -3.11
C ARG A 207 -3.45 9.73 -1.77
N ALA A 208 -2.65 10.06 -0.76
CA ALA A 208 -3.18 10.40 0.56
C ALA A 208 -4.31 11.46 0.54
N PRO A 209 -4.31 12.48 -0.36
CA PRO A 209 -5.45 13.41 -0.48
C PRO A 209 -6.78 12.72 -0.74
N ASP A 210 -6.83 11.64 -1.53
CA ASP A 210 -8.06 10.90 -1.83
C ASP A 210 -8.69 10.28 -0.56
N PHE A 211 -7.87 9.94 0.43
CA PHE A 211 -8.30 9.33 1.69
C PHE A 211 -8.54 10.36 2.81
N THR A 212 -7.95 11.54 2.68
CA THR A 212 -8.06 12.61 3.69
C THR A 212 -9.06 13.70 3.33
N VAL A 213 -9.61 13.69 2.10
CA VAL A 213 -10.65 14.64 1.68
C VAL A 213 -11.84 14.56 2.63
N GLY A 214 -12.30 15.71 3.10
CA GLY A 214 -13.38 15.83 4.07
C GLY A 214 -12.98 15.64 5.54
N LEU A 215 -11.74 15.19 5.87
CA LEU A 215 -11.27 15.22 7.27
C LEU A 215 -11.14 16.64 7.77
N GLY A 216 -11.73 16.91 8.97
CA GLY A 216 -11.85 18.25 9.48
C GLY A 216 -10.57 18.84 10.10
N ARG A 217 -9.70 18.00 10.68
CA ARG A 217 -8.61 18.45 11.54
C ARG A 217 -7.28 17.76 11.24
N ARG A 218 -6.17 18.48 11.44
CA ARG A 218 -4.81 17.89 11.35
C ARG A 218 -4.57 16.76 12.34
N ARG A 219 -5.23 16.79 13.51
CA ARG A 219 -5.17 15.71 14.50
C ARG A 219 -5.77 14.41 13.96
N ASP A 220 -6.85 14.50 13.18
CA ASP A 220 -7.47 13.31 12.56
C ASP A 220 -6.50 12.67 11.55
N LEU A 221 -5.81 13.48 10.75
CA LEU A 221 -4.74 13.00 9.89
C LEU A 221 -3.62 12.33 10.69
N GLY A 222 -3.21 12.94 11.83
CA GLY A 222 -2.19 12.36 12.71
C GLY A 222 -2.57 10.96 13.19
N TRP A 223 -3.82 10.75 13.62
CA TRP A 223 -4.31 9.42 14.02
C TRP A 223 -4.35 8.43 12.85
N CYS A 224 -4.79 8.85 11.66
CA CYS A 224 -4.76 8.02 10.47
C CYS A 224 -3.33 7.57 10.13
N VAL A 225 -2.39 8.49 10.13
CA VAL A 225 -0.96 8.18 9.90
C VAL A 225 -0.41 7.23 10.95
N ALA A 226 -0.72 7.48 12.23
CA ALA A 226 -0.26 6.61 13.34
C ALA A 226 -0.80 5.18 13.20
N LEU A 227 -2.08 5.01 12.80
CA LEU A 227 -2.68 3.69 12.56
C LEU A 227 -1.97 2.93 11.45
N LEU A 228 -1.72 3.57 10.30
CA LEU A 228 -1.05 2.92 9.18
C LEU A 228 0.39 2.58 9.53
N VAL A 229 1.15 3.56 9.99
CA VAL A 229 2.59 3.39 10.27
C VAL A 229 2.78 2.40 11.41
N GLY A 230 2.04 2.53 12.51
CA GLY A 230 2.13 1.61 13.64
C GLY A 230 1.82 0.17 13.24
N ALA A 231 0.75 -0.05 12.47
CA ALA A 231 0.41 -1.38 11.98
C ALA A 231 1.48 -1.95 11.03
N ALA A 232 2.01 -1.12 10.12
CA ALA A 232 3.06 -1.55 9.19
C ALA A 232 4.37 -1.92 9.91
N LEU A 233 4.78 -1.14 10.91
CA LEU A 233 5.97 -1.44 11.71
C LEU A 233 5.78 -2.70 12.55
N ALA A 234 4.61 -2.87 13.18
CA ALA A 234 4.27 -4.10 13.92
C ALA A 234 4.28 -5.33 13.01
N ALA A 235 3.64 -5.26 11.85
CA ALA A 235 3.65 -6.35 10.86
C ALA A 235 5.07 -6.66 10.36
N SER A 236 5.89 -5.63 10.11
CA SER A 236 7.28 -5.81 9.68
C SER A 236 8.13 -6.48 10.78
N THR A 237 7.93 -6.11 12.04
CA THR A 237 8.63 -6.75 13.17
C THR A 237 8.26 -8.23 13.27
N VAL A 238 6.98 -8.56 13.11
CA VAL A 238 6.52 -9.95 13.09
C VAL A 238 7.10 -10.71 11.89
N GLY A 239 7.17 -10.06 10.73
CA GLY A 239 7.78 -10.65 9.52
C GLY A 239 9.27 -10.94 9.69
N ALA A 240 10.02 -10.03 10.29
CA ALA A 240 11.43 -10.27 10.61
C ALA A 240 11.59 -11.42 11.63
N GLY A 241 10.70 -11.50 12.63
CA GLY A 241 10.65 -12.63 13.57
C GLY A 241 10.39 -13.96 12.87
N LEU A 242 9.52 -13.99 11.87
CA LEU A 242 9.28 -15.17 11.06
C LEU A 242 10.53 -15.61 10.30
N ALA A 243 11.26 -14.65 9.71
CA ALA A 243 12.53 -14.92 9.03
C ALA A 243 13.60 -15.45 10.01
N ALA A 244 13.67 -14.90 11.23
CA ALA A 244 14.56 -15.35 12.29
C ALA A 244 14.27 -16.81 12.72
N ALA A 245 12.98 -17.13 12.87
CA ALA A 245 12.56 -18.47 13.30
C ALA A 245 12.76 -19.56 12.23
N SER A 246 12.73 -19.19 10.95
CA SER A 246 12.73 -20.15 9.83
C SER A 246 13.98 -20.14 8.97
N GLY A 247 14.81 -19.08 9.06
CA GLY A 247 15.93 -18.86 8.15
C GLY A 247 15.52 -18.50 6.72
N SER A 248 14.23 -18.17 6.49
CA SER A 248 13.70 -17.85 5.15
C SER A 248 12.84 -16.59 5.15
N ALA A 249 12.98 -15.80 4.10
CA ALA A 249 12.16 -14.61 3.88
C ALA A 249 10.88 -14.88 3.07
N ASP A 250 10.68 -16.08 2.55
CA ASP A 250 9.46 -16.47 1.82
C ASP A 250 8.36 -16.86 2.81
N VAL A 251 7.52 -15.87 3.14
CA VAL A 251 6.44 -16.01 4.13
C VAL A 251 5.52 -17.21 3.80
N VAL A 252 5.14 -17.36 2.53
CA VAL A 252 4.21 -18.43 2.09
C VAL A 252 4.84 -19.79 2.27
N ALA A 253 6.09 -19.96 1.87
CA ALA A 253 6.83 -21.20 1.98
C ALA A 253 7.07 -21.58 3.46
N VAL A 254 7.40 -20.59 4.31
CA VAL A 254 7.57 -20.83 5.76
C VAL A 254 6.28 -21.29 6.40
N LEU A 255 5.16 -20.69 6.09
CA LEU A 255 3.86 -21.07 6.63
C LEU A 255 3.42 -22.46 6.14
N ALA A 256 3.78 -22.86 4.93
CA ALA A 256 3.47 -24.18 4.37
C ALA A 256 4.46 -25.29 4.78
N GLY A 257 5.65 -24.91 5.24
CA GLY A 257 6.75 -25.83 5.51
C GLY A 257 6.64 -26.59 6.85
N PRO A 258 7.61 -27.48 7.13
CA PRO A 258 7.69 -28.21 8.39
C PRO A 258 7.74 -27.26 9.60
N GLY A 259 6.91 -27.51 10.60
CA GLY A 259 6.77 -26.63 11.78
C GLY A 259 5.99 -25.32 11.52
N GLY A 260 5.59 -25.07 10.27
CA GLY A 260 4.75 -23.94 9.90
C GLY A 260 3.29 -24.12 10.30
N LEU A 261 2.45 -23.21 9.83
CA LEU A 261 1.01 -23.24 10.05
C LEU A 261 0.29 -23.05 8.69
N PRO A 262 0.09 -24.14 7.90
CA PRO A 262 -0.45 -24.03 6.54
C PRO A 262 -1.78 -23.27 6.44
N VAL A 263 -2.64 -23.39 7.47
CA VAL A 263 -3.91 -22.67 7.53
C VAL A 263 -3.72 -21.14 7.55
N ALA A 264 -2.56 -20.63 7.98
CA ALA A 264 -2.26 -19.21 7.95
C ALA A 264 -2.19 -18.65 6.50
N ASN A 265 -1.88 -19.50 5.52
CA ASN A 265 -1.93 -19.14 4.10
C ASN A 265 -3.35 -18.77 3.63
N LEU A 266 -4.41 -19.27 4.29
CA LEU A 266 -5.77 -18.76 4.06
C LEU A 266 -5.90 -17.28 4.39
N PHE A 267 -5.32 -16.85 5.52
CA PHE A 267 -5.35 -15.45 5.93
C PHE A 267 -4.47 -14.58 5.04
N VAL A 268 -3.35 -15.09 4.51
CA VAL A 268 -2.55 -14.41 3.49
C VAL A 268 -3.41 -14.18 2.24
N ALA A 269 -4.02 -15.22 1.70
CA ALA A 269 -4.85 -15.14 0.49
C ALA A 269 -6.07 -14.22 0.68
N ALA A 270 -6.75 -14.28 1.83
CA ALA A 270 -7.90 -13.44 2.13
C ALA A 270 -7.52 -11.97 2.32
N SER A 271 -6.40 -11.69 2.99
CA SER A 271 -5.98 -10.33 3.32
C SER A 271 -5.54 -9.51 2.11
N VAL A 272 -5.08 -10.12 1.03
CA VAL A 272 -4.71 -9.40 -0.20
C VAL A 272 -5.90 -9.02 -1.08
N VAL A 273 -7.10 -9.56 -0.86
CA VAL A 273 -8.26 -9.34 -1.74
C VAL A 273 -8.64 -7.86 -1.81
N ALA A 274 -8.80 -7.19 -0.66
CA ALA A 274 -9.17 -5.78 -0.65
C ALA A 274 -8.09 -4.84 -1.21
N PRO A 275 -6.80 -4.98 -0.84
CA PRO A 275 -5.72 -4.25 -1.50
C PRO A 275 -5.69 -4.47 -3.01
N THR A 276 -5.91 -5.70 -3.48
CA THR A 276 -5.93 -6.02 -4.92
C THR A 276 -7.06 -5.30 -5.65
N LEU A 277 -8.28 -5.34 -5.11
CA LEU A 277 -9.44 -4.63 -5.65
C LEU A 277 -9.21 -3.12 -5.70
N THR A 278 -8.70 -2.55 -4.62
CA THR A 278 -8.41 -1.10 -4.51
C THR A 278 -7.34 -0.68 -5.51
N THR A 279 -6.28 -1.46 -5.65
CA THR A 279 -5.18 -1.23 -6.59
C THR A 279 -5.69 -1.26 -8.04
N MET A 280 -6.44 -2.28 -8.40
CA MET A 280 -6.98 -2.43 -9.75
C MET A 280 -7.98 -1.32 -10.10
N HIS A 281 -8.89 -0.98 -9.18
CA HIS A 281 -9.83 0.13 -9.37
C HIS A 281 -9.09 1.45 -9.61
N SER A 282 -8.10 1.74 -8.79
CA SER A 282 -7.30 2.96 -8.87
C SER A 282 -6.47 3.03 -10.16
N GLY A 283 -5.88 1.90 -10.54
CA GLY A 283 -5.15 1.77 -11.80
C GLY A 283 -6.06 2.00 -13.00
N ALA A 284 -7.27 1.42 -12.98
CA ALA A 284 -8.25 1.63 -14.05
C ALA A 284 -8.68 3.10 -14.19
N LEU A 285 -8.83 3.82 -13.07
CA LEU A 285 -9.09 5.27 -13.11
C LEU A 285 -7.92 6.05 -13.73
N ALA A 286 -6.68 5.71 -13.38
CA ALA A 286 -5.49 6.31 -13.97
C ALA A 286 -5.40 6.06 -15.47
N VAL A 287 -5.64 4.83 -15.92
CA VAL A 287 -5.66 4.45 -17.33
C VAL A 287 -6.74 5.24 -18.09
N ARG A 288 -7.96 5.33 -17.56
CA ARG A 288 -9.04 6.12 -18.17
C ARG A 288 -8.68 7.59 -18.30
N ARG A 289 -8.07 8.18 -17.28
CA ARG A 289 -7.61 9.58 -17.30
C ARG A 289 -6.56 9.83 -18.39
N LEU A 290 -5.62 8.90 -18.57
CA LEU A 290 -4.64 8.99 -19.65
C LEU A 290 -5.27 8.83 -21.04
N ALA A 291 -6.15 7.86 -21.17
CA ALA A 291 -6.77 7.51 -22.44
C ALA A 291 -7.70 8.60 -22.98
N VAL A 292 -8.52 9.23 -22.11
CA VAL A 292 -9.47 10.29 -22.52
C VAL A 292 -8.77 11.41 -23.28
N ARG A 293 -7.53 11.75 -22.91
CA ARG A 293 -6.76 12.84 -23.53
C ARG A 293 -6.28 12.53 -24.96
N ARG A 294 -6.18 11.25 -25.32
CA ARG A 294 -5.59 10.82 -26.63
C ARG A 294 -6.54 10.03 -27.49
N PHE A 295 -7.42 9.24 -26.88
CA PHE A 295 -8.27 8.26 -27.57
C PHE A 295 -9.77 8.46 -27.28
N GLY A 296 -10.13 9.48 -26.47
CA GLY A 296 -11.50 9.64 -25.99
C GLY A 296 -11.86 8.70 -24.82
N PRO A 297 -13.16 8.65 -24.44
CA PRO A 297 -13.62 7.89 -23.29
C PRO A 297 -13.42 6.38 -23.48
N VAL A 298 -12.67 5.75 -22.60
CA VAL A 298 -12.40 4.30 -22.58
C VAL A 298 -13.38 3.61 -21.63
N PRO A 299 -14.00 2.49 -22.03
CA PRO A 299 -14.85 1.69 -21.17
C PRO A 299 -14.11 1.22 -19.90
N GLN A 300 -14.83 1.16 -18.77
CA GLN A 300 -14.27 0.69 -17.50
C GLN A 300 -13.63 -0.70 -17.63
N ARG A 301 -14.28 -1.60 -18.38
CA ARG A 301 -13.78 -2.97 -18.60
C ARG A 301 -12.41 -3.00 -19.27
N ALA A 302 -12.20 -2.18 -20.31
CA ALA A 302 -10.90 -2.10 -20.99
C ALA A 302 -9.81 -1.56 -20.06
N ALA A 303 -10.12 -0.55 -19.26
CA ALA A 303 -9.18 0.00 -18.28
C ALA A 303 -8.82 -1.00 -17.17
N VAL A 304 -9.78 -1.81 -16.69
CA VAL A 304 -9.54 -2.89 -15.73
C VAL A 304 -8.61 -3.94 -16.35
N LEU A 305 -8.86 -4.38 -17.57
CA LEU A 305 -8.02 -5.36 -18.26
C LEU A 305 -6.61 -4.82 -18.54
N ALA A 306 -6.46 -3.53 -18.82
CA ALA A 306 -5.16 -2.89 -19.01
C ALA A 306 -4.27 -2.92 -17.74
N ILE A 307 -4.87 -3.09 -16.56
CA ILE A 307 -4.13 -3.32 -15.30
C ILE A 307 -4.01 -4.82 -15.02
N ALA A 308 -5.09 -5.59 -15.21
CA ALA A 308 -5.15 -7.00 -14.83
C ALA A 308 -4.18 -7.86 -15.65
N VAL A 309 -4.13 -7.68 -16.98
CA VAL A 309 -3.30 -8.53 -17.86
C VAL A 309 -1.80 -8.41 -17.53
N PRO A 310 -1.19 -7.20 -17.56
CA PRO A 310 0.23 -7.09 -17.22
C PRO A 310 0.50 -7.41 -15.75
N GLY A 311 -0.44 -7.13 -14.83
CA GLY A 311 -0.27 -7.48 -13.43
C GLY A 311 -0.34 -9.00 -13.18
N LEU A 312 -1.21 -9.75 -13.88
CA LEU A 312 -1.18 -11.22 -13.85
C LEU A 312 0.15 -11.76 -14.37
N ALA A 313 0.67 -11.20 -15.48
CA ALA A 313 1.99 -11.57 -15.96
C ALA A 313 3.07 -11.39 -14.87
N LEU A 314 3.08 -10.25 -14.17
CA LEU A 314 3.99 -10.02 -13.05
C LEU A 314 3.77 -11.02 -11.89
N ALA A 315 2.51 -11.40 -11.61
CA ALA A 315 2.21 -12.42 -10.60
C ALA A 315 2.78 -13.79 -10.99
N PHE A 316 2.70 -14.19 -12.26
CA PHE A 316 3.32 -15.43 -12.77
C PHE A 316 4.84 -15.41 -12.64
N PHE A 317 5.48 -14.25 -12.80
CA PHE A 317 6.92 -14.06 -12.53
C PHE A 317 7.26 -13.95 -11.04
N ARG A 318 6.29 -14.10 -10.13
CA ARG A 318 6.48 -14.05 -8.69
C ARG A 318 7.22 -12.79 -8.24
N VAL A 319 6.75 -11.64 -8.74
CA VAL A 319 7.30 -10.32 -8.37
C VAL A 319 7.20 -10.04 -6.86
N ASP A 320 6.31 -10.73 -6.16
CA ASP A 320 6.19 -10.70 -4.70
C ASP A 320 7.48 -11.13 -3.97
N ARG A 321 8.25 -12.04 -4.56
CA ARG A 321 9.57 -12.45 -4.06
C ARG A 321 10.66 -11.37 -4.27
N LEU A 322 10.42 -10.42 -5.17
CA LEU A 322 11.32 -9.30 -5.48
C LEU A 322 10.86 -7.99 -4.84
N MET A 323 10.09 -8.06 -3.76
CA MET A 323 9.42 -6.91 -3.15
C MET A 323 10.38 -5.77 -2.82
N LEU A 324 11.54 -6.03 -2.21
CA LEU A 324 12.48 -4.95 -1.84
C LEU A 324 13.04 -4.20 -3.06
N ALA A 325 13.31 -4.89 -4.16
CA ALA A 325 13.74 -4.25 -5.40
C ALA A 325 12.62 -3.36 -5.98
N TRP A 326 11.39 -3.89 -5.98
CA TRP A 326 10.21 -3.15 -6.39
C TRP A 326 9.96 -1.91 -5.52
N LEU A 327 10.01 -2.06 -4.20
CA LEU A 327 9.82 -0.95 -3.27
C LEU A 327 10.93 0.10 -3.38
N SER A 328 12.16 -0.30 -3.61
CA SER A 328 13.28 0.63 -3.85
C SER A 328 13.04 1.48 -5.11
N LEU A 329 12.51 0.88 -6.18
CA LEU A 329 12.11 1.61 -7.38
C LEU A 329 10.99 2.62 -7.07
N LEU A 330 9.96 2.21 -6.34
CA LEU A 330 8.87 3.12 -5.94
C LEU A 330 9.38 4.27 -5.06
N ALA A 331 10.30 3.97 -4.13
CA ALA A 331 10.92 4.97 -3.26
C ALA A 331 11.75 6.00 -4.03
N ALA A 332 12.44 5.58 -5.09
CA ALA A 332 13.23 6.48 -5.92
C ALA A 332 12.37 7.44 -6.75
N VAL A 333 11.18 7.01 -7.18
CA VAL A 333 10.39 7.75 -8.18
C VAL A 333 9.23 8.53 -7.54
N LEU A 334 8.42 7.89 -6.70
CA LEU A 334 7.15 8.48 -6.27
C LEU A 334 7.28 9.64 -5.27
N PRO A 335 8.19 9.63 -4.27
CA PRO A 335 8.38 10.77 -3.39
C PRO A 335 8.79 12.05 -4.12
N ALA A 336 9.53 11.93 -5.23
CA ALA A 336 9.90 13.05 -6.08
C ALA A 336 8.68 13.80 -6.64
N LEU A 337 7.51 13.17 -6.71
CA LEU A 337 6.27 13.79 -7.15
C LEU A 337 5.56 14.55 -6.02
N ILE A 338 5.78 14.14 -4.77
CA ILE A 338 5.19 14.77 -3.58
C ILE A 338 5.87 16.12 -3.29
N VAL A 339 7.19 16.17 -3.42
CA VAL A 339 7.98 17.35 -3.07
C VAL A 339 7.56 18.62 -3.84
N PRO A 340 7.43 18.61 -5.18
CA PRO A 340 6.98 19.80 -5.92
C PRO A 340 5.58 20.28 -5.49
N MET A 341 4.65 19.35 -5.26
CA MET A 341 3.30 19.70 -4.80
C MET A 341 3.33 20.33 -3.41
N ALA A 342 4.11 19.78 -2.48
CA ALA A 342 4.26 20.29 -1.13
C ALA A 342 4.89 21.69 -1.11
N VAL A 343 5.94 21.91 -1.91
CA VAL A 343 6.64 23.20 -2.04
C VAL A 343 5.71 24.26 -2.62
N GLU A 344 5.01 23.93 -3.69
CA GLU A 344 4.08 24.87 -4.33
C GLU A 344 2.90 25.21 -3.42
N ALA A 345 2.34 24.22 -2.70
CA ALA A 345 1.31 24.46 -1.71
C ALA A 345 1.79 25.38 -0.58
N ALA A 346 3.04 25.22 -0.12
CA ALA A 346 3.64 26.08 0.90
C ALA A 346 3.84 27.52 0.38
N ARG A 347 4.29 27.69 -0.86
CA ARG A 347 4.45 29.00 -1.52
C ARG A 347 3.12 29.75 -1.60
N ARG A 348 2.07 29.08 -2.07
CA ARG A 348 0.73 29.68 -2.19
C ARG A 348 0.16 30.11 -0.85
N ARG A 349 0.38 29.34 0.21
CA ARG A 349 -0.05 29.71 1.56
C ARG A 349 0.66 30.96 2.08
N ARG A 350 1.97 31.08 1.84
CA ARG A 350 2.75 32.30 2.23
C ARG A 350 2.30 33.54 1.45
N GLY A 351 1.97 33.41 0.18
CA GLY A 351 1.47 34.53 -0.65
C GLY A 351 0.04 34.99 -0.29
N ARG A 352 -0.74 34.12 0.42
CA ARG A 352 -2.09 34.46 0.92
C ARG A 352 -2.10 35.01 2.34
N ALA A 353 -0.98 34.92 3.07
CA ALA A 353 -0.87 35.57 4.38
C ALA A 353 -0.93 37.06 4.21
N PRO A 354 -1.79 37.82 4.95
CA PRO A 354 -1.77 39.25 4.92
C PRO A 354 -0.35 39.72 5.27
N ARG A 355 0.21 40.60 4.45
CA ARG A 355 1.46 41.27 4.79
C ARG A 355 1.20 42.09 6.05
N PRO A 356 2.09 42.01 7.08
CA PRO A 356 1.92 42.77 8.33
C PRO A 356 1.86 44.26 8.09
#